data_d481e785889bfb9a961828fcb9adb9ea
#
_entry.id   d481e785889bfb9a961828fcb9adb9ea
#
_cell.length_a   1.000
_cell.length_b   1.000
_cell.length_c   1.000
_cell.angle_alpha   90.00
_cell.angle_beta   90.00
_cell.angle_gamma   90.00
#
_symmetry.space_group_name_H-M   'P 1'
#
loop_
_entity.id
_entity.type
_entity.pdbx_description
1 polymer ?
#
loop_
_entity_poly.entity_id
_entity_poly.type
_entity_poly.pdbx_seq_one_letter_code
_entity_poly.pdbx_strand_id
1 'polypeptide(L)'
;MNESIHVVGSFILAGILLHGLWQGTRRRRRRHERKQASAVRVIDKINTFPHFGQKIAYLRKIDPFVFEELLLEGFERRGFEVIRNRRYTGDGGIDGRVKIDGQTWLIQAKRYTSYIAVGHV
;
A
#
# COMPACT_ATOMS: atom_id res chain seq x y z
N MET A 1 25.85 34.81 -28.51
CA MET A 1 26.51 33.58 -28.02
C MET A 1 26.03 33.15 -26.64
N ASN A 2 25.65 34.05 -25.75
CA ASN A 2 25.16 33.71 -24.40
C ASN A 2 23.74 33.11 -24.35
N GLU A 3 22.82 33.55 -25.21
CA GLU A 3 21.42 33.07 -25.18
C GLU A 3 21.29 31.59 -25.50
N SER A 4 22.08 31.07 -26.43
CA SER A 4 22.05 29.65 -26.81
C SER A 4 22.53 28.72 -25.66
N ILE A 5 23.43 29.16 -24.81
CA ILE A 5 23.94 28.44 -23.68
C ILE A 5 22.87 28.32 -22.58
N HIS A 6 22.09 29.38 -22.34
CA HIS A 6 21.01 29.39 -21.36
C HIS A 6 19.86 28.48 -21.77
N VAL A 7 19.53 28.43 -23.06
CA VAL A 7 18.48 27.57 -23.61
C VAL A 7 18.87 26.10 -23.46
N VAL A 8 20.10 25.73 -23.84
CA VAL A 8 20.58 24.32 -23.69
C VAL A 8 20.64 23.90 -22.23
N GLY A 9 21.12 24.79 -21.33
CA GLY A 9 21.16 24.53 -19.89
C GLY A 9 19.76 24.27 -19.31
N SER A 10 18.74 25.01 -19.74
CA SER A 10 17.36 24.85 -19.31
C SER A 10 16.76 23.49 -19.72
N PHE A 11 17.05 23.03 -20.93
CA PHE A 11 16.58 21.70 -21.38
C PHE A 11 17.25 20.54 -20.63
N ILE A 12 18.53 20.67 -20.30
CA ILE A 12 19.25 19.67 -19.51
C ILE A 12 18.67 19.58 -18.09
N LEU A 13 18.44 20.73 -17.43
CA LEU A 13 17.82 20.77 -16.11
C LEU A 13 16.41 20.19 -16.10
N ALA A 14 15.58 20.52 -17.08
CA ALA A 14 14.25 19.96 -17.23
C ALA A 14 14.29 18.42 -17.42
N GLY A 15 15.24 17.93 -18.22
CA GLY A 15 15.44 16.49 -18.43
C GLY A 15 15.85 15.77 -17.16
N ILE A 16 16.73 16.32 -16.34
CA ILE A 16 17.15 15.77 -15.05
C ILE A 16 15.98 15.71 -14.06
N LEU A 17 15.19 16.79 -13.98
CA LEU A 17 14.01 16.86 -13.11
C LEU A 17 12.94 15.84 -13.52
N LEU A 18 12.63 15.74 -14.81
CA LEU A 18 11.67 14.76 -15.34
C LEU A 18 12.15 13.32 -15.08
N HIS A 19 13.44 13.05 -15.27
CA HIS A 19 14.04 11.76 -15.00
C HIS A 19 13.95 11.39 -13.50
N GLY A 20 14.24 12.35 -12.61
CA GLY A 20 14.11 12.17 -11.16
C GLY A 20 12.67 11.87 -10.73
N LEU A 21 11.69 12.60 -11.27
CA LEU A 21 10.26 12.35 -11.02
C LEU A 21 9.84 10.95 -11.52
N TRP A 22 10.28 10.56 -12.71
CA TRP A 22 9.97 9.26 -13.28
C TRP A 22 10.58 8.10 -12.47
N GLN A 23 11.81 8.23 -11.99
CA GLN A 23 12.43 7.25 -11.10
C GLN A 23 11.69 7.16 -9.75
N GLY A 24 11.25 8.28 -9.18
CA GLY A 24 10.49 8.31 -7.94
C GLY A 24 9.15 7.57 -8.05
N THR A 25 8.42 7.76 -9.15
CA THR A 25 7.15 7.06 -9.40
C THR A 25 7.36 5.56 -9.60
N ARG A 26 8.40 5.15 -10.35
CA ARG A 26 8.76 3.73 -10.52
C ARG A 26 9.11 3.05 -9.21
N ARG A 27 9.88 3.69 -8.33
CA ARG A 27 10.25 3.14 -7.02
C ARG A 27 9.01 2.93 -6.13
N ARG A 28 8.07 3.88 -6.14
CA ARG A 28 6.80 3.78 -5.39
C ARG A 28 5.94 2.63 -5.90
N ARG A 29 5.77 2.51 -7.21
CA ARG A 29 5.02 1.43 -7.84
C ARG A 29 5.60 0.06 -7.47
N ARG A 30 6.91 -0.14 -7.62
CA ARG A 30 7.60 -1.38 -7.24
C ARG A 30 7.44 -1.70 -5.74
N ARG A 31 7.40 -0.68 -4.88
CA ARG A 31 7.16 -0.88 -3.45
C ARG A 31 5.74 -1.41 -3.20
N HIS A 32 4.73 -0.85 -3.83
CA HIS A 32 3.35 -1.35 -3.78
C HIS A 32 3.26 -2.80 -4.26
N GLU A 33 3.76 -3.09 -5.43
CA GLU A 33 3.76 -4.45 -6.01
C GLU A 33 4.42 -5.47 -5.08
N ARG A 34 5.53 -5.10 -4.42
CA ARG A 34 6.19 -5.97 -3.42
C ARG A 34 5.32 -6.20 -2.18
N LYS A 35 4.61 -5.19 -1.70
CA LYS A 35 3.73 -5.32 -0.53
C LYS A 35 2.52 -6.20 -0.86
N GLN A 36 1.91 -6.02 -2.02
CA GLN A 36 0.84 -6.87 -2.52
C GLN A 36 1.31 -8.33 -2.66
N ALA A 37 2.44 -8.58 -3.31
CA ALA A 37 3.00 -9.92 -3.42
C ALA A 37 3.33 -10.54 -2.06
N SER A 38 3.72 -9.72 -1.08
CA SER A 38 3.92 -10.19 0.29
C SER A 38 2.60 -10.53 0.98
N ALA A 39 1.55 -9.73 0.77
CA ALA A 39 0.22 -10.00 1.31
C ALA A 39 -0.36 -11.34 0.81
N VAL A 40 -0.22 -11.62 -0.49
CA VAL A 40 -0.61 -12.91 -1.08
C VAL A 40 0.09 -14.06 -0.35
N ARG A 41 1.42 -13.99 -0.20
CA ARG A 41 2.19 -15.04 0.52
C ARG A 41 1.77 -15.18 1.98
N VAL A 42 1.43 -14.08 2.64
CA VAL A 42 0.96 -14.09 4.03
C VAL A 42 -0.39 -14.79 4.13
N ILE A 43 -1.35 -14.49 3.23
CA ILE A 43 -2.65 -15.19 3.21
C ILE A 43 -2.45 -16.69 3.03
N ASP A 44 -1.63 -17.10 2.07
CA ASP A 44 -1.38 -18.50 1.82
C ASP A 44 -0.73 -19.16 3.04
N LYS A 45 0.19 -18.47 3.70
CA LYS A 45 0.85 -18.95 4.92
C LYS A 45 -0.11 -19.09 6.09
N ILE A 46 -0.96 -18.10 6.38
CA ILE A 46 -1.91 -18.18 7.51
C ILE A 46 -2.97 -19.27 7.31
N ASN A 47 -3.28 -19.60 6.06
CA ASN A 47 -4.19 -20.69 5.76
C ASN A 47 -3.61 -22.07 6.10
N THR A 48 -2.29 -22.19 6.22
CA THR A 48 -1.63 -23.44 6.67
C THR A 48 -1.64 -23.64 8.19
N PHE A 49 -1.92 -22.60 8.97
CA PHE A 49 -1.95 -22.72 10.43
C PHE A 49 -3.24 -23.35 10.92
N PRO A 50 -3.18 -24.45 11.72
CA PRO A 50 -4.37 -25.14 12.20
C PRO A 50 -5.13 -24.34 13.27
N HIS A 51 -4.44 -23.51 14.06
CA HIS A 51 -5.03 -22.81 15.19
C HIS A 51 -5.11 -21.31 14.96
N PHE A 52 -6.25 -20.72 15.34
CA PHE A 52 -6.50 -19.27 15.19
C PHE A 52 -5.45 -18.42 15.93
N GLY A 53 -5.03 -18.84 17.13
CA GLY A 53 -4.01 -18.13 17.91
C GLY A 53 -2.68 -18.01 17.17
N GLN A 54 -2.27 -19.01 16.40
CA GLN A 54 -1.06 -18.98 15.58
C GLN A 54 -1.21 -17.98 14.43
N LYS A 55 -2.39 -17.90 13.81
CA LYS A 55 -2.68 -16.89 12.76
C LYS A 55 -2.53 -15.48 13.30
N ILE A 56 -3.13 -15.19 14.45
CA ILE A 56 -3.03 -13.88 15.10
C ILE A 56 -1.60 -13.57 15.52
N ALA A 57 -0.88 -14.50 16.12
CA ALA A 57 0.51 -14.31 16.52
C ALA A 57 1.41 -14.01 15.31
N TYR A 58 1.16 -14.64 14.17
CA TYR A 58 1.87 -14.37 12.92
C TYR A 58 1.53 -12.98 12.37
N LEU A 59 0.24 -12.62 12.28
CA LEU A 59 -0.22 -11.33 11.78
C LEU A 59 0.32 -10.15 12.59
N ARG A 60 0.53 -10.32 13.89
CA ARG A 60 1.13 -9.28 14.75
C ARG A 60 2.58 -8.95 14.40
N LYS A 61 3.28 -9.83 13.69
CA LYS A 61 4.71 -9.66 13.33
C LYS A 61 4.93 -9.13 11.93
N ILE A 62 3.93 -9.13 11.05
CA ILE A 62 4.10 -8.67 9.67
C ILE A 62 4.19 -7.15 9.60
N ASP A 63 4.73 -6.66 8.50
CA ASP A 63 4.79 -5.22 8.21
C ASP A 63 3.39 -4.60 8.15
N PRO A 64 3.14 -3.40 8.72
CA PRO A 64 1.83 -2.76 8.71
C PRO A 64 1.25 -2.57 7.32
N PHE A 65 2.05 -2.15 6.34
CA PHE A 65 1.59 -1.96 4.96
C PHE A 65 1.26 -3.30 4.27
N VAL A 66 1.94 -4.38 4.66
CA VAL A 66 1.56 -5.73 4.21
C VAL A 66 0.23 -6.14 4.82
N PHE A 67 -0.06 -5.75 6.06
CA PHE A 67 -1.33 -6.02 6.71
C PHE A 67 -2.50 -5.28 6.04
N GLU A 68 -2.31 -4.02 5.66
CA GLU A 68 -3.28 -3.25 4.87
C GLU A 68 -3.60 -3.95 3.54
N GLU A 69 -2.57 -4.30 2.77
CA GLU A 69 -2.74 -5.01 1.49
C GLU A 69 -3.36 -6.40 1.68
N LEU A 70 -3.09 -7.09 2.79
CA LEU A 70 -3.67 -8.39 3.12
C LEU A 70 -5.19 -8.31 3.29
N LEU A 71 -5.70 -7.27 3.93
CA LEU A 71 -7.14 -7.08 4.07
C LEU A 71 -7.80 -6.82 2.71
N LEU A 72 -7.20 -5.97 1.88
CA LEU A 72 -7.69 -5.67 0.55
C LEU A 72 -7.67 -6.92 -0.35
N GLU A 73 -6.60 -7.70 -0.31
CA GLU A 73 -6.49 -8.99 -1.00
C GLU A 73 -7.56 -9.99 -0.54
N GLY A 74 -7.86 -10.01 0.77
CA GLY A 74 -8.92 -10.86 1.33
C GLY A 74 -10.32 -10.53 0.76
N PHE A 75 -10.62 -9.26 0.56
CA PHE A 75 -11.85 -8.83 -0.12
C PHE A 75 -11.87 -9.22 -1.60
N GLU A 76 -10.75 -9.00 -2.30
CA GLU A 76 -10.60 -9.32 -3.72
C GLU A 76 -10.77 -10.82 -3.99
N ARG A 77 -10.17 -11.68 -3.16
CA ARG A 77 -10.34 -13.15 -3.24
C ARG A 77 -11.78 -13.62 -3.00
N ARG A 78 -12.60 -12.81 -2.32
CA ARG A 78 -14.04 -13.05 -2.14
C ARG A 78 -14.90 -12.49 -3.26
N GLY A 79 -14.28 -11.91 -4.30
CA GLY A 79 -14.97 -11.40 -5.48
C GLY A 79 -15.47 -9.96 -5.36
N PHE A 80 -15.07 -9.22 -4.32
CA PHE A 80 -15.41 -7.81 -4.21
C PHE A 80 -14.50 -6.93 -5.08
N GLU A 81 -15.05 -5.86 -5.64
CA GLU A 81 -14.25 -4.86 -6.32
C GLU A 81 -13.47 -4.03 -5.31
N VAL A 82 -12.14 -4.05 -5.41
CA VAL A 82 -11.23 -3.36 -4.50
C VAL A 82 -10.51 -2.23 -5.22
N ILE A 83 -10.55 -1.03 -4.63
CA ILE A 83 -9.84 0.15 -5.11
C ILE A 83 -8.73 0.46 -4.10
N ARG A 84 -7.49 0.15 -4.48
CA ARG A 84 -6.29 0.40 -3.67
C ARG A 84 -5.86 1.85 -3.78
N ASN A 85 -5.36 2.42 -2.70
CA ASN A 85 -4.76 3.74 -2.73
C ASN A 85 -3.41 3.71 -3.45
N ARG A 86 -3.10 4.78 -4.17
CA ARG A 86 -1.80 4.92 -4.86
C ARG A 86 -0.65 5.26 -3.90
N ARG A 87 -0.96 5.71 -2.69
CA ARG A 87 0.01 6.12 -1.66
C ARG A 87 -0.39 5.54 -0.32
N TYR A 88 0.60 5.18 0.48
CA TYR A 88 0.39 4.71 1.87
C TYR A 88 0.29 5.85 2.89
N THR A 89 0.47 7.11 2.46
CA THR A 89 0.44 8.28 3.35
C THR A 89 -0.22 9.46 2.65
N GLY A 90 -0.91 10.29 3.44
CA GLY A 90 -1.47 11.56 2.96
C GLY A 90 -2.93 11.51 2.51
N ASP A 91 -3.66 10.42 2.80
CA ASP A 91 -5.07 10.21 2.44
C ASP A 91 -6.00 10.00 3.66
N GLY A 92 -5.62 10.59 4.80
CA GLY A 92 -6.43 10.53 6.02
C GLY A 92 -6.46 9.17 6.70
N GLY A 93 -5.49 8.28 6.39
CA GLY A 93 -5.40 6.94 6.98
C GLY A 93 -6.33 5.91 6.37
N ILE A 94 -6.92 6.20 5.21
CA ILE A 94 -7.71 5.24 4.44
C ILE A 94 -6.76 4.35 3.64
N ASP A 95 -6.86 3.03 3.82
CA ASP A 95 -5.97 2.06 3.17
C ASP A 95 -6.49 1.66 1.78
N GLY A 96 -7.81 1.68 1.61
CA GLY A 96 -8.46 1.36 0.35
C GLY A 96 -9.97 1.52 0.42
N ARG A 97 -10.62 1.14 -0.67
CA ARG A 97 -12.08 1.12 -0.79
C ARG A 97 -12.53 -0.22 -1.35
N VAL A 98 -13.69 -0.68 -0.89
CA VAL A 98 -14.32 -1.92 -1.37
C VAL A 98 -15.75 -1.60 -1.77
N LYS A 99 -16.18 -2.10 -2.93
CA LYS A 99 -17.59 -2.01 -3.33
C LYS A 99 -18.33 -3.26 -2.89
N ILE A 100 -19.38 -3.06 -2.08
CA ILE A 100 -20.28 -4.10 -1.57
C ILE A 100 -21.72 -3.65 -1.83
N ASP A 101 -22.50 -4.45 -2.53
CA ASP A 101 -23.92 -4.17 -2.86
C ASP A 101 -24.14 -2.76 -3.46
N GLY A 102 -23.28 -2.36 -4.38
CA GLY A 102 -23.35 -1.06 -5.05
C GLY A 102 -22.87 0.14 -4.20
N GLN A 103 -22.52 -0.08 -2.94
CA GLN A 103 -22.00 0.95 -2.04
C GLN A 103 -20.49 0.87 -1.91
N THR A 104 -19.85 2.03 -1.74
CA THR A 104 -18.41 2.12 -1.51
C THR A 104 -18.10 2.22 -0.02
N TRP A 105 -17.39 1.24 0.50
CA TRP A 105 -16.93 1.19 1.89
C TRP A 105 -15.47 1.60 1.96
N LEU A 106 -15.14 2.43 2.95
CA LEU A 106 -13.76 2.83 3.22
C LEU A 106 -13.13 1.80 4.17
N ILE A 107 -11.93 1.36 3.83
CA ILE A 107 -11.17 0.42 4.65
C ILE A 107 -10.04 1.18 5.34
N GLN A 108 -10.01 1.08 6.65
CA GLN A 108 -8.89 1.53 7.48
C GLN A 108 -8.47 0.39 8.39
N ALA A 109 -7.24 -0.09 8.21
CA ALA A 109 -6.66 -1.16 9.00
C ALA A 109 -5.77 -0.60 10.11
N LYS A 110 -5.97 -1.06 11.33
CA LYS A 110 -5.07 -0.75 12.44
C LYS A 110 -4.53 -2.03 13.03
N ARG A 111 -3.20 -2.18 13.02
CA ARG A 111 -2.52 -3.32 13.63
C ARG A 111 -1.91 -2.90 14.96
N TYR A 112 -2.42 -3.48 16.02
CA TYR A 112 -1.88 -3.27 17.36
C TYR A 112 -0.95 -4.43 17.75
N THR A 113 0.21 -4.11 18.31
CA THR A 113 1.20 -5.07 18.83
C THR A 113 1.04 -5.32 20.33
N SER A 114 0.30 -4.44 21.02
CA SER A 114 0.00 -4.48 22.45
C SER A 114 -1.51 -4.40 22.69
N TYR A 115 -1.92 -4.30 23.94
CA TYR A 115 -3.33 -4.11 24.31
C TYR A 115 -3.88 -2.81 23.72
N ILE A 116 -5.13 -2.89 23.23
CA ILE A 116 -5.85 -1.72 22.71
C ILE A 116 -6.38 -0.93 23.92
N ALA A 117 -5.91 0.29 24.09
CA ALA A 117 -6.46 1.19 25.09
C ALA A 117 -7.79 1.79 24.59
N VAL A 118 -8.73 2.07 25.51
CA VAL A 118 -10.08 2.58 25.20
C VAL A 118 -10.09 3.84 24.33
N GLY A 119 -9.05 4.67 24.42
CA GLY A 119 -8.90 5.88 23.58
C GLY A 119 -8.44 5.65 22.13
N HIS A 120 -8.26 4.41 21.71
CA HIS A 120 -7.80 4.07 20.35
C HIS A 120 -8.94 3.60 19.41
N VAL A 121 -10.18 3.63 19.90
CA VAL A 121 -11.39 3.23 19.12
C VAL A 121 -12.10 4.48 18.64
#